data_95410516e30feba19426cc06ae0136d8
#
_entry.id   95410516e30feba19426cc06ae0136d8
#
_cell.length_a   1.000
_cell.length_b   1.000
_cell.length_c   1.000
_cell.angle_alpha   90.00
_cell.angle_beta   90.00
_cell.angle_gamma   90.00
#
_symmetry.space_group_name_H-M   'P 1'
#
loop_
_entity.id
_entity.type
_entity.pdbx_description
1 polymer ?
#
loop_
_entity_poly.entity_id
_entity_poly.type
_entity_poly.pdbx_seq_one_letter_code
_entity_poly.pdbx_strand_id
1 'polypeptide(L)'
;MAEQLIQFTDRGLYCKAGNFYIDPWKPVGKAVITHAHSDHARPGSASYFCHHFTKPLLQLRLGDYPYQTAGWNEPVYMDGVKVSLHPAGHIIGSSQVRIEYKGEVWVVSGDYKTEDDGISGIFEPVKCDTFITESTFGLPIYKWKPQSEIFESIGNWIGQNHAAGKTSVLMAYSLGKAQRLLGCIEATGLPIFLHGAVYNVHQALVNAGWKLPAVHHVQADTPKELYKGNVVIAPGSADGTPWIKKFLPYNVGVCSGWMQVRGNLRRRNADAGFVLSDHADWDGLLNVIRATEAKRVFVTHGFQSAFSRYLTEIGIEAFEVKTEFGTEDEETAELKDPDKQPAQDEETAELKDPDKQPAQDEETAELKNPDKQLPEEKETADSKYPDKQPAQDSSPDQRDNNE
;
A
#
# COMPACT_ATOMS: atom_id res chain seq x y z
N MET A 1 -11.77 -0.51 -36.85
CA MET A 1 -11.64 0.28 -35.63
C MET A 1 -10.15 0.42 -35.31
N ALA A 2 -9.65 1.58 -34.91
CA ALA A 2 -8.26 1.71 -34.48
C ALA A 2 -8.03 0.80 -33.24
N GLU A 3 -6.87 0.16 -33.18
CA GLU A 3 -6.50 -0.69 -32.04
C GLU A 3 -6.38 0.20 -30.79
N GLN A 4 -7.02 -0.18 -29.68
CA GLN A 4 -6.96 0.57 -28.43
C GLN A 4 -5.52 0.52 -27.85
N LEU A 5 -5.05 1.62 -27.27
CA LEU A 5 -3.70 1.69 -26.69
C LEU A 5 -3.53 0.70 -25.52
N ILE A 6 -4.56 0.57 -24.68
CA ILE A 6 -4.64 -0.46 -23.63
C ILE A 6 -5.70 -1.50 -24.01
N GLN A 7 -5.34 -2.76 -23.96
CA GLN A 7 -6.19 -3.92 -24.22
C GLN A 7 -6.53 -4.60 -22.89
N PHE A 8 -7.80 -5.02 -22.76
CA PHE A 8 -8.27 -5.80 -21.61
C PHE A 8 -8.06 -7.28 -21.92
N THR A 9 -7.15 -7.93 -21.22
CA THR A 9 -6.76 -9.33 -21.46
C THR A 9 -7.08 -10.21 -20.25
N ASP A 10 -6.89 -11.53 -20.40
CA ASP A 10 -7.00 -12.50 -19.30
C ASP A 10 -5.87 -12.40 -18.26
N ARG A 11 -4.90 -11.49 -18.45
CA ARG A 11 -3.76 -11.27 -17.53
C ARG A 11 -3.74 -9.88 -16.92
N GLY A 12 -4.56 -8.97 -17.40
CA GLY A 12 -4.59 -7.57 -16.96
C GLY A 12 -4.70 -6.57 -18.10
N LEU A 13 -4.45 -5.32 -17.76
CA LEU A 13 -4.43 -4.19 -18.67
C LEU A 13 -3.12 -4.21 -19.46
N TYR A 14 -3.16 -4.49 -20.76
CA TYR A 14 -1.99 -4.68 -21.61
C TYR A 14 -1.76 -3.50 -22.56
N CYS A 15 -0.62 -2.86 -22.47
CA CYS A 15 -0.13 -1.92 -23.47
C CYS A 15 0.72 -2.65 -24.51
N LYS A 16 0.11 -3.00 -25.65
CA LYS A 16 0.78 -3.75 -26.71
C LYS A 16 1.97 -3.00 -27.30
N ALA A 17 1.83 -1.68 -27.51
CA ALA A 17 2.90 -0.85 -28.07
C ALA A 17 4.14 -0.77 -27.18
N GLY A 18 3.96 -0.75 -25.86
CA GLY A 18 5.04 -0.68 -24.86
C GLY A 18 5.43 -2.04 -24.28
N ASN A 19 4.74 -3.12 -24.66
CA ASN A 19 4.97 -4.49 -24.21
C ASN A 19 5.04 -4.62 -22.68
N PHE A 20 4.06 -4.05 -21.97
CA PHE A 20 3.92 -4.14 -20.54
C PHE A 20 2.46 -4.27 -20.11
N TYR A 21 2.25 -4.78 -18.90
CA TYR A 21 0.93 -4.86 -18.25
C TYR A 21 0.86 -3.89 -17.08
N ILE A 22 -0.34 -3.42 -16.76
CA ILE A 22 -0.60 -2.58 -15.60
C ILE A 22 -1.42 -3.42 -14.61
N ASP A 23 -0.95 -3.51 -13.36
CA ASP A 23 -1.53 -4.29 -12.27
C ASP A 23 -2.00 -5.69 -12.73
N PRO A 24 -1.09 -6.51 -13.31
CA PRO A 24 -1.47 -7.81 -13.83
C PRO A 24 -1.84 -8.78 -12.70
N TRP A 25 -2.93 -9.53 -12.91
CA TRP A 25 -3.36 -10.58 -11.97
C TRP A 25 -2.74 -11.96 -12.24
N LYS A 26 -1.98 -12.11 -13.31
CA LYS A 26 -1.16 -13.28 -13.63
C LYS A 26 0.28 -12.87 -13.96
N PRO A 27 1.27 -13.76 -13.76
CA PRO A 27 2.66 -13.47 -14.11
C PRO A 27 2.84 -13.04 -15.56
N VAL A 28 3.64 -11.98 -15.76
CA VAL A 28 3.94 -11.37 -17.06
C VAL A 28 5.41 -11.03 -17.21
N GLY A 29 5.84 -10.62 -18.41
CA GLY A 29 7.21 -10.19 -18.67
C GLY A 29 7.56 -8.88 -17.95
N LYS A 30 6.69 -7.87 -18.04
CA LYS A 30 6.89 -6.55 -17.44
C LYS A 30 5.58 -6.06 -16.82
N ALA A 31 5.58 -5.85 -15.52
CA ALA A 31 4.45 -5.33 -14.75
C ALA A 31 4.71 -3.88 -14.30
N VAL A 32 3.81 -2.98 -14.64
CA VAL A 32 3.73 -1.62 -14.10
C VAL A 32 2.74 -1.65 -12.95
N ILE A 33 3.15 -1.26 -11.76
CA ILE A 33 2.34 -1.38 -10.55
C ILE A 33 1.92 0.00 -10.07
N THR A 34 0.61 0.20 -9.92
CA THR A 34 0.03 1.44 -9.39
C THR A 34 0.32 1.60 -7.91
N HIS A 35 0.11 0.57 -7.11
CA HIS A 35 0.37 0.56 -5.67
C HIS A 35 0.56 -0.87 -5.14
N ALA A 36 0.91 -0.99 -3.85
CA ALA A 36 1.38 -2.25 -3.30
C ALA A 36 0.31 -3.13 -2.63
N HIS A 37 -0.99 -2.93 -2.84
CA HIS A 37 -2.02 -3.86 -2.38
C HIS A 37 -1.99 -5.18 -3.16
N SER A 38 -2.52 -6.25 -2.58
CA SER A 38 -2.36 -7.62 -3.08
C SER A 38 -3.15 -7.89 -4.36
N ASP A 39 -4.23 -7.20 -4.60
CA ASP A 39 -5.03 -7.26 -5.81
C ASP A 39 -4.37 -6.55 -7.00
N HIS A 40 -3.53 -5.53 -6.76
CA HIS A 40 -2.78 -4.81 -7.79
C HIS A 40 -1.36 -5.35 -8.02
N ALA A 41 -0.75 -5.98 -7.02
CA ALA A 41 0.62 -6.47 -7.10
C ALA A 41 0.72 -7.96 -6.80
N ARG A 42 0.90 -8.77 -7.85
CA ARG A 42 1.04 -10.23 -7.79
C ARG A 42 2.48 -10.65 -8.01
N PRO A 43 2.95 -11.74 -7.33
CA PRO A 43 4.29 -12.29 -7.54
C PRO A 43 4.42 -13.00 -8.89
N GLY A 44 5.67 -13.25 -9.32
CA GLY A 44 6.01 -14.12 -10.44
C GLY A 44 6.21 -13.42 -11.78
N SER A 45 6.04 -12.09 -11.89
CA SER A 45 6.41 -11.35 -13.10
C SER A 45 7.94 -11.24 -13.24
N ALA A 46 8.46 -11.20 -14.48
CA ALA A 46 9.90 -11.17 -14.69
C ALA A 46 10.55 -9.85 -14.26
N SER A 47 9.80 -8.74 -14.31
CA SER A 47 10.24 -7.43 -13.83
C SER A 47 9.05 -6.54 -13.44
N TYR A 48 9.31 -5.60 -12.53
CA TYR A 48 8.32 -4.65 -12.02
C TYR A 48 8.79 -3.22 -12.21
N PHE A 49 7.88 -2.33 -12.61
CA PHE A 49 8.09 -0.90 -12.65
C PHE A 49 7.06 -0.23 -11.73
N CYS A 50 7.51 0.63 -10.83
CA CYS A 50 6.64 1.31 -9.85
C CYS A 50 7.26 2.62 -9.38
N HIS A 51 6.51 3.38 -8.57
CA HIS A 51 7.08 4.52 -7.88
C HIS A 51 8.14 4.08 -6.84
N HIS A 52 9.19 4.89 -6.63
CA HIS A 52 10.28 4.49 -5.72
C HIS A 52 9.81 4.25 -4.27
N PHE A 53 8.74 4.91 -3.82
CA PHE A 53 8.15 4.65 -2.50
C PHE A 53 7.29 3.37 -2.46
N THR A 54 6.82 2.88 -3.59
CA THR A 54 6.10 1.60 -3.68
C THR A 54 7.06 0.41 -3.59
N LYS A 55 8.29 0.57 -4.08
CA LYS A 55 9.29 -0.52 -4.13
C LYS A 55 9.53 -1.21 -2.79
N PRO A 56 9.79 -0.52 -1.65
CA PRO A 56 10.02 -1.18 -0.36
C PRO A 56 8.85 -2.05 0.09
N LEU A 57 7.63 -1.61 -0.20
CA LEU A 57 6.40 -2.34 0.10
C LEU A 57 6.24 -3.58 -0.79
N LEU A 58 6.59 -3.48 -2.08
CA LEU A 58 6.62 -4.63 -2.98
C LEU A 58 7.70 -5.63 -2.57
N GLN A 59 8.88 -5.17 -2.18
CA GLN A 59 9.94 -6.05 -1.68
C GLN A 59 9.51 -6.80 -0.42
N LEU A 60 8.84 -6.12 0.53
CA LEU A 60 8.28 -6.76 1.72
C LEU A 60 7.26 -7.85 1.36
N ARG A 61 6.40 -7.63 0.35
CA ARG A 61 5.27 -8.51 0.03
C ARG A 61 5.61 -9.59 -1.00
N LEU A 62 6.37 -9.25 -2.02
CA LEU A 62 6.65 -10.13 -3.14
C LEU A 62 8.04 -10.74 -3.08
N GLY A 63 8.99 -10.13 -2.32
CA GLY A 63 10.39 -10.52 -2.29
C GLY A 63 11.25 -9.78 -3.31
N ASP A 64 12.45 -10.31 -3.57
CA ASP A 64 13.42 -9.69 -4.45
C ASP A 64 13.16 -10.08 -5.91
N TYR A 65 12.68 -9.10 -6.66
CA TYR A 65 12.53 -9.15 -8.11
C TYR A 65 13.31 -7.99 -8.76
N PRO A 66 13.53 -8.01 -10.07
CA PRO A 66 14.04 -6.85 -10.80
C PRO A 66 13.02 -5.69 -10.73
N TYR A 67 13.30 -4.69 -9.88
CA TYR A 67 12.50 -3.47 -9.73
C TYR A 67 13.17 -2.31 -10.44
N GLN A 68 12.47 -1.72 -11.40
CA GLN A 68 12.76 -0.40 -11.96
C GLN A 68 11.82 0.62 -11.31
N THR A 69 12.33 1.80 -10.95
CA THR A 69 11.52 2.84 -10.30
C THR A 69 11.70 4.19 -10.97
N ALA A 70 10.67 5.03 -10.85
CA ALA A 70 10.71 6.44 -11.22
C ALA A 70 10.02 7.30 -10.14
N GLY A 71 10.30 8.60 -10.13
CA GLY A 71 9.56 9.59 -9.36
C GLY A 71 8.22 9.93 -10.00
N TRP A 72 7.38 10.68 -9.27
CA TRP A 72 6.18 11.25 -9.86
C TRP A 72 6.55 12.27 -10.93
N ASN A 73 5.77 12.30 -12.01
CA ASN A 73 5.96 13.18 -13.18
C ASN A 73 7.25 12.92 -13.96
N GLU A 74 8.03 11.91 -13.62
CA GLU A 74 9.25 11.52 -14.32
C GLU A 74 8.91 10.58 -15.49
N PRO A 75 9.16 10.96 -16.75
CA PRO A 75 8.83 10.13 -17.90
C PRO A 75 9.86 9.02 -18.11
N VAL A 76 9.35 7.80 -18.37
CA VAL A 76 10.13 6.65 -18.81
C VAL A 76 9.60 6.18 -20.15
N TYR A 77 10.49 5.73 -21.04
CA TYR A 77 10.09 5.21 -22.35
C TYR A 77 10.19 3.69 -22.37
N MET A 78 9.08 3.03 -22.74
CA MET A 78 8.98 1.58 -22.90
C MET A 78 8.57 1.28 -24.34
N ASP A 79 9.49 0.74 -25.14
CA ASP A 79 9.29 0.44 -26.58
C ASP A 79 8.64 1.60 -27.36
N GLY A 80 9.08 2.84 -27.06
CA GLY A 80 8.60 4.07 -27.70
C GLY A 80 7.31 4.66 -27.11
N VAL A 81 6.70 4.00 -26.14
CA VAL A 81 5.57 4.52 -25.35
C VAL A 81 6.12 5.32 -24.18
N LYS A 82 5.64 6.55 -24.01
CA LYS A 82 5.98 7.39 -22.85
C LYS A 82 5.07 7.05 -21.68
N VAL A 83 5.66 6.66 -20.57
CA VAL A 83 4.97 6.30 -19.30
C VAL A 83 5.44 7.24 -18.22
N SER A 84 4.52 7.77 -17.42
CA SER A 84 4.84 8.54 -16.20
C SER A 84 3.89 8.19 -15.07
N LEU A 85 4.39 8.26 -13.85
CA LEU A 85 3.63 8.02 -12.63
C LEU A 85 3.20 9.36 -12.04
N HIS A 86 1.96 9.45 -11.57
CA HIS A 86 1.41 10.65 -10.94
C HIS A 86 0.77 10.28 -9.59
N PRO A 87 0.81 11.14 -8.56
CA PRO A 87 0.31 10.76 -7.24
C PRO A 87 -1.19 10.41 -7.27
N ALA A 88 -1.56 9.31 -6.63
CA ALA A 88 -2.93 8.84 -6.51
C ALA A 88 -3.57 9.11 -5.12
N GLY A 89 -2.77 9.40 -4.09
CA GLY A 89 -3.26 9.78 -2.76
C GLY A 89 -3.84 8.62 -1.93
N HIS A 90 -3.86 7.39 -2.45
CA HIS A 90 -4.47 6.22 -1.82
C HIS A 90 -3.63 5.71 -0.65
N ILE A 91 -2.41 5.29 -0.92
CA ILE A 91 -1.40 4.86 0.05
C ILE A 91 -0.03 5.44 -0.32
N ILE A 92 0.96 5.31 0.57
CA ILE A 92 2.32 5.78 0.30
C ILE A 92 2.86 5.16 -1.00
N GLY A 93 3.25 6.02 -1.95
CA GLY A 93 3.77 5.65 -3.26
C GLY A 93 2.71 5.26 -4.30
N SER A 94 1.42 5.25 -3.97
CA SER A 94 0.35 4.99 -4.94
C SER A 94 0.39 5.98 -6.09
N SER A 95 0.21 5.47 -7.30
CA SER A 95 0.41 6.25 -8.52
C SER A 95 -0.64 5.95 -9.57
N GLN A 96 -1.14 6.98 -10.22
CA GLN A 96 -1.80 6.87 -11.51
C GLN A 96 -0.73 6.61 -12.59
N VAL A 97 -1.00 5.75 -13.54
CA VAL A 97 -0.12 5.45 -14.67
C VAL A 97 -0.63 6.19 -15.91
N ARG A 98 0.10 7.21 -16.34
CA ARG A 98 -0.16 7.95 -17.57
C ARG A 98 0.64 7.34 -18.72
N ILE A 99 -0.03 7.00 -19.81
CA ILE A 99 0.53 6.38 -21.00
C ILE A 99 0.25 7.28 -22.21
N GLU A 100 1.31 7.68 -22.91
CA GLU A 100 1.20 8.53 -24.11
C GLU A 100 1.88 7.84 -25.30
N TYR A 101 1.13 7.69 -26.38
CA TYR A 101 1.64 7.10 -27.62
C TYR A 101 0.95 7.71 -28.83
N LYS A 102 1.73 8.22 -29.80
CA LYS A 102 1.24 8.83 -31.04
C LYS A 102 0.17 9.92 -30.84
N GLY A 103 0.29 10.68 -29.75
CA GLY A 103 -0.63 11.78 -29.43
C GLY A 103 -1.91 11.36 -28.71
N GLU A 104 -2.13 10.07 -28.48
CA GLU A 104 -3.21 9.56 -27.61
C GLU A 104 -2.71 9.39 -26.18
N VAL A 105 -3.49 9.84 -25.18
CA VAL A 105 -3.17 9.76 -23.76
C VAL A 105 -4.22 8.92 -23.02
N TRP A 106 -3.75 7.87 -22.35
CA TRP A 106 -4.53 7.08 -21.42
C TRP A 106 -4.00 7.23 -20.00
N VAL A 107 -4.90 7.19 -19.01
CA VAL A 107 -4.54 7.17 -17.60
C VAL A 107 -5.25 6.00 -16.92
N VAL A 108 -4.49 5.19 -16.21
CA VAL A 108 -4.99 4.16 -15.28
C VAL A 108 -4.80 4.70 -13.88
N SER A 109 -5.91 4.94 -13.17
CA SER A 109 -5.88 5.58 -11.85
C SER A 109 -5.21 4.71 -10.78
N GLY A 110 -5.31 3.37 -10.89
CA GLY A 110 -5.25 2.51 -9.72
C GLY A 110 -6.33 2.93 -8.72
N ASP A 111 -6.15 2.62 -7.47
CA ASP A 111 -6.99 3.14 -6.40
C ASP A 111 -6.52 4.53 -6.00
N TYR A 112 -7.45 5.41 -5.67
CA TYR A 112 -7.12 6.79 -5.37
C TYR A 112 -7.98 7.45 -4.30
N LYS A 113 -7.38 8.43 -3.62
CA LYS A 113 -8.07 9.31 -2.67
C LYS A 113 -7.79 10.75 -3.03
N THR A 114 -8.84 11.58 -3.05
CA THR A 114 -8.74 12.99 -3.44
C THR A 114 -8.42 13.94 -2.28
N GLU A 115 -8.74 13.53 -1.04
CA GLU A 115 -8.40 14.31 0.15
C GLU A 115 -6.96 14.02 0.58
N ASP A 116 -6.16 15.06 0.81
CA ASP A 116 -4.79 14.94 1.32
C ASP A 116 -4.80 14.33 2.72
N ASP A 117 -4.05 13.25 2.89
CA ASP A 117 -3.86 12.58 4.18
C ASP A 117 -2.54 12.94 4.88
N GLY A 118 -1.73 13.79 4.24
CA GLY A 118 -0.44 14.25 4.74
C GLY A 118 0.71 13.25 4.57
N ILE A 119 0.46 12.04 4.07
CA ILE A 119 1.50 11.00 3.94
C ILE A 119 1.56 10.30 2.58
N SER A 120 0.44 10.14 1.88
CA SER A 120 0.38 9.32 0.66
C SER A 120 0.69 10.10 -0.63
N GLY A 121 0.83 11.41 -0.52
CA GLY A 121 0.96 12.34 -1.64
C GLY A 121 -0.40 12.91 -2.07
N ILE A 122 -0.40 14.15 -2.51
CA ILE A 122 -1.63 14.86 -2.92
C ILE A 122 -2.05 14.34 -4.29
N PHE A 123 -3.31 13.89 -4.40
CA PHE A 123 -3.88 13.49 -5.69
C PHE A 123 -3.88 14.64 -6.69
N GLU A 124 -3.42 14.38 -7.91
CA GLU A 124 -3.41 15.33 -9.01
C GLU A 124 -4.20 14.76 -10.20
N PRO A 125 -5.32 15.38 -10.63
CA PRO A 125 -6.03 14.91 -11.81
C PRO A 125 -5.17 15.06 -13.06
N VAL A 126 -5.07 13.99 -13.86
CA VAL A 126 -4.26 13.94 -15.08
C VAL A 126 -5.18 13.98 -16.31
N LYS A 127 -5.03 15.01 -17.16
CA LYS A 127 -5.80 15.13 -18.40
C LYS A 127 -5.45 14.01 -19.37
N CYS A 128 -6.49 13.41 -19.99
CA CYS A 128 -6.32 12.28 -20.90
C CYS A 128 -7.49 12.15 -21.90
N ASP A 129 -7.31 11.34 -22.93
CA ASP A 129 -8.38 10.98 -23.88
C ASP A 129 -9.24 9.83 -23.33
N THR A 130 -8.62 8.93 -22.57
CA THR A 130 -9.28 7.77 -21.95
C THR A 130 -8.81 7.60 -20.50
N PHE A 131 -9.74 7.43 -19.59
CA PHE A 131 -9.50 7.25 -18.16
C PHE A 131 -10.00 5.87 -17.71
N ILE A 132 -9.16 5.09 -17.06
CA ILE A 132 -9.53 3.83 -16.39
C ILE A 132 -9.55 4.12 -14.90
N THR A 133 -10.73 4.02 -14.27
CA THR A 133 -10.95 4.41 -12.87
C THR A 133 -11.49 3.27 -12.02
N GLU A 134 -11.14 3.29 -10.72
CA GLU A 134 -11.83 2.50 -9.71
C GLU A 134 -13.29 3.00 -9.50
N SER A 135 -14.09 2.18 -8.83
CA SER A 135 -15.43 2.52 -8.33
C SER A 135 -15.75 1.85 -6.99
N THR A 136 -14.76 1.67 -6.13
CA THR A 136 -14.89 1.00 -4.83
C THR A 136 -16.06 1.56 -4.01
N PHE A 137 -16.19 2.87 -3.97
CA PHE A 137 -17.31 3.57 -3.34
C PHE A 137 -18.19 4.32 -4.37
N GLY A 138 -18.38 3.72 -5.54
CA GLY A 138 -19.16 4.24 -6.68
C GLY A 138 -20.68 4.24 -6.51
N LEU A 139 -21.18 4.52 -5.30
CA LEU A 139 -22.62 4.73 -5.01
C LEU A 139 -22.84 6.04 -4.24
N PRO A 140 -23.95 6.76 -4.47
CA PRO A 140 -24.25 8.05 -3.84
C PRO A 140 -24.34 8.05 -2.31
N ILE A 141 -24.46 6.87 -1.68
CA ILE A 141 -24.49 6.71 -0.22
C ILE A 141 -23.12 6.95 0.42
N TYR A 142 -22.05 6.76 -0.33
CA TYR A 142 -20.69 6.92 0.16
C TYR A 142 -20.23 8.35 -0.03
N LYS A 143 -20.27 9.12 1.04
CA LYS A 143 -19.81 10.51 1.12
C LYS A 143 -19.03 10.67 2.40
N TRP A 144 -17.78 11.10 2.28
CA TRP A 144 -16.89 11.21 3.42
C TRP A 144 -17.07 12.57 4.12
N LYS A 145 -17.01 12.53 5.44
CA LYS A 145 -16.76 13.72 6.23
C LYS A 145 -15.29 14.12 6.10
N PRO A 146 -14.95 15.41 6.33
CA PRO A 146 -13.54 15.82 6.43
C PRO A 146 -12.76 14.91 7.38
N GLN A 147 -11.57 14.52 6.98
CA GLN A 147 -10.71 13.61 7.76
C GLN A 147 -10.45 14.13 9.16
N SER A 148 -10.33 15.45 9.34
CA SER A 148 -10.16 16.10 10.64
C SER A 148 -11.29 15.78 11.63
N GLU A 149 -12.55 15.74 11.18
CA GLU A 149 -13.70 15.39 12.04
C GLU A 149 -13.64 13.91 12.46
N ILE A 150 -13.19 13.05 11.55
CA ILE A 150 -13.04 11.60 11.82
C ILE A 150 -11.92 11.40 12.84
N PHE A 151 -10.79 12.08 12.65
CA PHE A 151 -9.65 12.01 13.56
C PHE A 151 -9.98 12.56 14.94
N GLU A 152 -10.72 13.67 15.05
CA GLU A 152 -11.23 14.18 16.33
C GLU A 152 -12.12 13.14 17.03
N SER A 153 -13.01 12.50 16.29
CA SER A 153 -13.88 11.42 16.82
C SER A 153 -13.07 10.24 17.36
N ILE A 154 -12.03 9.80 16.61
CA ILE A 154 -11.11 8.73 17.04
C ILE A 154 -10.34 9.15 18.30
N GLY A 155 -9.77 10.36 18.33
CA GLY A 155 -9.03 10.87 19.47
C GLY A 155 -9.89 10.97 20.75
N ASN A 156 -11.12 11.45 20.61
CA ASN A 156 -12.08 11.52 21.72
C ASN A 156 -12.43 10.12 22.25
N TRP A 157 -12.63 9.14 21.37
CA TRP A 157 -12.91 7.75 21.76
C TRP A 157 -11.71 7.12 22.47
N ILE A 158 -10.48 7.34 21.98
CA ILE A 158 -9.24 6.90 22.63
C ILE A 158 -9.12 7.54 24.03
N GLY A 159 -9.37 8.84 24.16
CA GLY A 159 -9.31 9.54 25.44
C GLY A 159 -10.30 9.00 26.47
N GLN A 160 -11.51 8.64 26.05
CA GLN A 160 -12.51 8.01 26.91
C GLN A 160 -12.05 6.62 27.40
N ASN A 161 -11.49 5.81 26.49
CA ASN A 161 -10.95 4.48 26.84
C ASN A 161 -9.77 4.61 27.80
N HIS A 162 -8.83 5.53 27.54
CA HIS A 162 -7.69 5.81 28.41
C HIS A 162 -8.16 6.15 29.83
N ALA A 163 -9.10 7.09 29.98
CA ALA A 163 -9.66 7.48 31.26
C ALA A 163 -10.37 6.31 31.98
N ALA A 164 -10.97 5.38 31.22
CA ALA A 164 -11.59 4.16 31.76
C ALA A 164 -10.58 3.02 32.03
N GLY A 165 -9.28 3.23 31.75
CA GLY A 165 -8.24 2.19 31.84
C GLY A 165 -8.41 1.03 30.87
N LYS A 166 -9.04 1.25 29.72
CA LYS A 166 -9.24 0.26 28.67
C LYS A 166 -8.28 0.50 27.51
N THR A 167 -7.76 -0.56 26.92
CA THR A 167 -6.98 -0.48 25.69
C THR A 167 -7.87 -0.14 24.51
N SER A 168 -7.48 0.83 23.68
CA SER A 168 -8.13 1.14 22.41
C SER A 168 -7.54 0.27 21.31
N VAL A 169 -8.28 -0.72 20.80
CA VAL A 169 -7.85 -1.56 19.69
C VAL A 169 -8.51 -1.05 18.40
N LEU A 170 -7.71 -0.45 17.52
CA LEU A 170 -8.16 0.05 16.22
C LEU A 170 -7.89 -0.99 15.14
N MET A 171 -8.96 -1.48 14.52
CA MET A 171 -8.89 -2.37 13.37
C MET A 171 -8.80 -1.55 12.10
N ALA A 172 -7.69 -1.70 11.36
CA ALA A 172 -7.42 -1.00 10.13
C ALA A 172 -6.58 -1.88 9.19
N TYR A 173 -6.72 -1.66 7.88
CA TYR A 173 -5.90 -2.34 6.89
C TYR A 173 -4.40 -2.06 7.12
N SER A 174 -3.57 -3.12 7.09
CA SER A 174 -2.17 -3.07 7.55
C SER A 174 -1.30 -2.12 6.72
N LEU A 175 -1.61 -1.97 5.43
CA LEU A 175 -0.91 -1.09 4.49
C LEU A 175 -1.84 0.05 4.04
N GLY A 176 -1.48 1.27 4.34
CA GLY A 176 -2.23 2.50 4.02
C GLY A 176 -2.98 3.03 5.24
N LYS A 177 -4.14 2.51 5.57
CA LYS A 177 -5.02 3.01 6.63
C LYS A 177 -4.37 3.03 8.02
N ALA A 178 -3.62 1.97 8.36
CA ALA A 178 -2.88 1.92 9.62
C ALA A 178 -1.85 3.04 9.72
N GLN A 179 -1.11 3.35 8.65
CA GLN A 179 -0.13 4.43 8.63
C GLN A 179 -0.79 5.81 8.72
N ARG A 180 -1.94 6.00 8.09
CA ARG A 180 -2.74 7.23 8.20
C ARG A 180 -3.22 7.47 9.63
N LEU A 181 -3.63 6.43 10.34
CA LEU A 181 -4.04 6.52 11.74
C LEU A 181 -2.92 6.97 12.68
N LEU A 182 -1.66 6.62 12.38
CA LEU A 182 -0.52 6.97 13.25
C LEU A 182 -0.44 8.47 13.50
N GLY A 183 -0.59 9.31 12.47
CA GLY A 183 -0.54 10.78 12.64
C GLY A 183 -1.66 11.31 13.54
N CYS A 184 -2.86 10.74 13.46
CA CYS A 184 -3.97 11.07 14.34
C CYS A 184 -3.71 10.66 15.79
N ILE A 185 -3.15 9.46 15.99
CA ILE A 185 -2.96 8.88 17.33
C ILE A 185 -1.76 9.53 18.04
N GLU A 186 -0.71 9.91 17.30
CA GLU A 186 0.46 10.61 17.85
C GLU A 186 0.05 11.86 18.63
N ALA A 187 -0.96 12.59 18.16
CA ALA A 187 -1.50 13.77 18.82
C ALA A 187 -2.09 13.48 20.22
N THR A 188 -2.41 12.23 20.53
CA THR A 188 -2.89 11.83 21.88
C THR A 188 -1.77 11.74 22.90
N GLY A 189 -0.50 11.65 22.47
CA GLY A 189 0.66 11.45 23.35
C GLY A 189 0.74 10.06 23.98
N LEU A 190 -0.14 9.13 23.61
CA LEU A 190 -0.19 7.78 24.17
C LEU A 190 0.74 6.82 23.39
N PRO A 191 1.35 5.83 24.08
CA PRO A 191 2.08 4.75 23.43
C PRO A 191 1.22 4.00 22.40
N ILE A 192 1.80 3.76 21.22
CA ILE A 192 1.16 3.07 20.10
C ILE A 192 1.82 1.72 19.90
N PHE A 193 1.02 0.66 19.92
CA PHE A 193 1.45 -0.71 19.71
C PHE A 193 0.90 -1.24 18.39
N LEU A 194 1.74 -1.89 17.60
CA LEU A 194 1.34 -2.43 16.30
C LEU A 194 1.35 -3.95 16.29
N HIS A 195 0.32 -4.54 15.68
CA HIS A 195 0.33 -5.95 15.26
C HIS A 195 1.51 -6.20 14.29
N GLY A 196 2.07 -7.41 14.26
CA GLY A 196 3.22 -7.75 13.45
C GLY A 196 3.09 -7.37 11.98
N ALA A 197 1.94 -7.64 11.35
CA ALA A 197 1.69 -7.26 9.96
C ALA A 197 1.78 -5.74 9.73
N VAL A 198 1.22 -4.93 10.63
CA VAL A 198 1.29 -3.46 10.57
C VAL A 198 2.71 -2.97 10.88
N TYR A 199 3.38 -3.58 11.86
CA TYR A 199 4.73 -3.24 12.24
C TYR A 199 5.75 -3.48 11.12
N ASN A 200 5.65 -4.59 10.40
CA ASN A 200 6.53 -4.88 9.28
C ASN A 200 6.41 -3.84 8.16
N VAL A 201 5.19 -3.42 7.82
CA VAL A 201 4.95 -2.33 6.86
C VAL A 201 5.53 -1.02 7.37
N HIS A 202 5.30 -0.68 8.65
CA HIS A 202 5.86 0.52 9.27
C HIS A 202 7.39 0.54 9.20
N GLN A 203 8.05 -0.57 9.55
CA GLN A 203 9.52 -0.69 9.48
C GLN A 203 10.05 -0.58 8.05
N ALA A 204 9.38 -1.19 7.06
CA ALA A 204 9.78 -1.07 5.66
C ALA A 204 9.75 0.39 5.18
N LEU A 205 8.74 1.17 5.60
CA LEU A 205 8.64 2.58 5.29
C LEU A 205 9.69 3.43 6.01
N VAL A 206 9.91 3.20 7.29
CA VAL A 206 10.94 3.90 8.09
C VAL A 206 12.34 3.63 7.51
N ASN A 207 12.64 2.37 7.17
CA ASN A 207 13.91 2.00 6.54
C ASN A 207 14.10 2.62 5.15
N ALA A 208 13.00 2.92 4.46
CA ALA A 208 13.00 3.65 3.19
C ALA A 208 13.09 5.19 3.36
N GLY A 209 13.18 5.68 4.59
CA GLY A 209 13.35 7.11 4.90
C GLY A 209 12.07 7.88 5.22
N TRP A 210 10.89 7.21 5.34
CA TRP A 210 9.68 7.88 5.80
C TRP A 210 9.76 8.25 7.27
N LYS A 211 9.32 9.45 7.58
CA LYS A 211 9.18 9.92 8.97
C LYS A 211 7.79 9.54 9.47
N LEU A 212 7.70 8.47 10.20
CA LEU A 212 6.49 8.00 10.85
C LEU A 212 6.66 8.09 12.38
N PRO A 213 5.55 8.19 13.14
CA PRO A 213 5.58 8.21 14.60
C PRO A 213 6.29 6.99 15.20
N ALA A 214 6.89 7.16 16.38
CA ALA A 214 7.49 6.05 17.13
C ALA A 214 6.40 5.07 17.60
N VAL A 215 6.66 3.78 17.44
CA VAL A 215 5.72 2.71 17.77
C VAL A 215 6.41 1.54 18.45
N HIS A 216 5.63 0.70 19.11
CA HIS A 216 6.08 -0.54 19.73
C HIS A 216 5.51 -1.75 18.98
N HIS A 217 6.30 -2.78 18.79
CA HIS A 217 5.82 -4.06 18.29
C HIS A 217 5.12 -4.84 19.40
N VAL A 218 3.94 -5.40 19.12
CA VAL A 218 3.26 -6.30 20.04
C VAL A 218 3.95 -7.66 19.99
N GLN A 219 4.74 -7.98 21.02
CA GLN A 219 5.46 -9.26 21.14
C GLN A 219 4.77 -10.20 22.13
N ALA A 220 5.16 -11.48 22.10
CA ALA A 220 4.55 -12.50 22.99
C ALA A 220 4.85 -12.25 24.46
N ASP A 221 6.02 -11.74 24.77
CA ASP A 221 6.57 -11.47 26.10
C ASP A 221 6.31 -10.05 26.62
N THR A 222 5.68 -9.19 25.79
CA THR A 222 5.33 -7.82 26.24
C THR A 222 4.37 -7.88 27.42
N PRO A 223 4.69 -7.24 28.57
CA PRO A 223 3.83 -7.20 29.74
C PRO A 223 2.45 -6.59 29.42
N LYS A 224 1.38 -7.27 29.83
CA LYS A 224 -0.01 -6.86 29.50
C LYS A 224 -0.37 -5.48 30.07
N GLU A 225 0.26 -5.10 31.15
CA GLU A 225 0.06 -3.81 31.84
C GLU A 225 0.44 -2.63 30.95
N LEU A 226 1.39 -2.82 30.02
CA LEU A 226 1.81 -1.78 29.07
C LEU A 226 0.74 -1.42 28.04
N TYR A 227 -0.22 -2.30 27.78
CA TYR A 227 -1.30 -2.02 26.84
C TYR A 227 -2.44 -1.22 27.47
N LYS A 228 -2.60 -1.30 28.81
CA LYS A 228 -3.75 -0.74 29.52
C LYS A 228 -3.83 0.78 29.35
N GLY A 229 -4.95 1.25 28.79
CA GLY A 229 -5.18 2.66 28.51
C GLY A 229 -4.47 3.17 27.26
N ASN A 230 -3.69 2.36 26.57
CA ASN A 230 -2.92 2.73 25.39
C ASN A 230 -3.59 2.27 24.09
N VAL A 231 -2.93 2.49 22.97
CA VAL A 231 -3.51 2.23 21.63
C VAL A 231 -2.82 1.06 20.97
N VAL A 232 -3.61 0.16 20.38
CA VAL A 232 -3.15 -0.95 19.55
C VAL A 232 -3.76 -0.80 18.17
N ILE A 233 -2.96 -0.95 17.09
CA ILE A 233 -3.45 -1.02 15.70
C ILE A 233 -3.22 -2.44 15.19
N ALA A 234 -4.26 -3.05 14.62
CA ALA A 234 -4.22 -4.40 14.09
C ALA A 234 -5.06 -4.51 12.81
N PRO A 235 -4.79 -5.51 11.93
CA PRO A 235 -5.67 -5.84 10.81
C PRO A 235 -7.00 -6.41 11.31
N GLY A 236 -8.04 -6.31 10.48
CA GLY A 236 -9.37 -6.84 10.81
C GLY A 236 -9.37 -8.34 11.15
N SER A 237 -8.44 -9.08 10.55
CA SER A 237 -8.22 -10.51 10.81
C SER A 237 -7.80 -10.85 12.25
N ALA A 238 -7.28 -9.89 12.99
CA ALA A 238 -6.92 -10.10 14.40
C ALA A 238 -8.15 -10.11 15.33
N ASP A 239 -9.30 -9.62 14.88
CA ASP A 239 -10.53 -9.60 15.66
C ASP A 239 -11.06 -11.01 15.89
N GLY A 240 -11.61 -11.26 17.07
CA GLY A 240 -12.13 -12.56 17.48
C GLY A 240 -11.05 -13.63 17.77
N THR A 241 -9.79 -13.40 17.45
CA THR A 241 -8.68 -14.34 17.70
C THR A 241 -8.22 -14.34 19.17
N PRO A 242 -7.49 -15.38 19.63
CA PRO A 242 -6.85 -15.36 20.95
C PRO A 242 -5.87 -14.21 21.16
N TRP A 243 -5.31 -13.65 20.08
CA TRP A 243 -4.33 -12.56 20.11
C TRP A 243 -4.89 -11.31 20.80
N ILE A 244 -6.15 -10.93 20.51
CA ILE A 244 -6.76 -9.72 21.07
C ILE A 244 -6.99 -9.80 22.59
N LYS A 245 -7.12 -11.00 23.16
CA LYS A 245 -7.39 -11.21 24.59
C LYS A 245 -6.25 -10.72 25.49
N LYS A 246 -5.04 -10.53 24.94
CA LYS A 246 -3.91 -9.98 25.73
C LYS A 246 -4.11 -8.51 26.14
N PHE A 247 -5.04 -7.78 25.48
CA PHE A 247 -5.28 -6.35 25.74
C PHE A 247 -6.43 -6.08 26.73
N LEU A 248 -7.00 -7.10 27.33
CA LEU A 248 -8.11 -6.93 28.29
C LEU A 248 -7.73 -6.04 29.50
N PRO A 249 -8.61 -5.11 29.92
CA PRO A 249 -9.88 -4.76 29.26
C PRO A 249 -9.64 -3.83 28.05
N TYR A 250 -10.35 -4.10 26.95
CA TYR A 250 -10.23 -3.32 25.71
C TYR A 250 -11.60 -2.96 25.12
N ASN A 251 -11.60 -1.96 24.23
CA ASN A 251 -12.69 -1.67 23.30
C ASN A 251 -12.14 -1.73 21.87
N VAL A 252 -12.98 -2.20 20.93
CA VAL A 252 -12.64 -2.31 19.50
C VAL A 252 -13.28 -1.17 18.70
N GLY A 253 -12.44 -0.46 17.95
CA GLY A 253 -12.87 0.54 16.97
C GLY A 253 -12.51 0.09 15.56
N VAL A 254 -13.49 0.00 14.65
CA VAL A 254 -13.25 -0.39 13.25
C VAL A 254 -13.12 0.87 12.38
N CYS A 255 -11.99 1.00 11.68
CA CYS A 255 -11.70 2.11 10.76
C CYS A 255 -11.84 1.63 9.31
N SER A 256 -12.97 1.94 8.66
CA SER A 256 -13.24 1.53 7.27
C SER A 256 -14.29 2.43 6.63
N GLY A 257 -14.19 2.68 5.30
CA GLY A 257 -15.21 3.38 4.53
C GLY A 257 -16.58 2.69 4.58
N TRP A 258 -16.57 1.37 4.74
CA TRP A 258 -17.78 0.54 4.88
C TRP A 258 -18.58 0.84 6.14
N MET A 259 -18.01 1.53 7.14
CA MET A 259 -18.73 1.95 8.35
C MET A 259 -19.80 3.02 8.07
N GLN A 260 -19.80 3.61 6.86
CA GLN A 260 -20.87 4.49 6.40
C GLN A 260 -22.24 3.79 6.44
N VAL A 261 -22.28 2.49 6.22
CA VAL A 261 -23.52 1.70 6.29
C VAL A 261 -23.72 1.16 7.70
N ARG A 262 -24.71 1.67 8.41
CA ARG A 262 -24.98 1.35 9.83
C ARG A 262 -25.07 -0.15 10.16
N GLY A 263 -25.48 -0.99 9.19
CA GLY A 263 -25.57 -2.44 9.37
C GLY A 263 -24.20 -3.11 9.61
N ASN A 264 -23.14 -2.54 9.08
CA ASN A 264 -21.80 -3.14 9.15
C ASN A 264 -21.20 -3.11 10.55
N LEU A 265 -21.42 -2.03 11.32
CA LEU A 265 -20.97 -1.94 12.70
C LEU A 265 -21.58 -3.05 13.59
N ARG A 266 -22.89 -3.31 13.41
CA ARG A 266 -23.59 -4.35 14.21
C ARG A 266 -23.09 -5.76 13.90
N ARG A 267 -22.72 -6.04 12.66
CA ARG A 267 -22.20 -7.36 12.23
C ARG A 267 -20.83 -7.65 12.81
N ARG A 268 -20.03 -6.63 13.09
CA ARG A 268 -18.65 -6.78 13.59
C ARG A 268 -18.52 -6.79 15.11
N ASN A 269 -19.61 -6.68 15.85
CA ASN A 269 -19.59 -6.64 17.33
C ASN A 269 -18.55 -5.65 17.90
N ALA A 270 -18.28 -4.55 17.18
CA ALA A 270 -17.33 -3.52 17.55
C ALA A 270 -17.98 -2.45 18.44
N ASP A 271 -17.18 -1.87 19.34
CA ASP A 271 -17.65 -0.82 20.26
C ASP A 271 -17.79 0.52 19.54
N ALA A 272 -17.01 0.76 18.49
CA ALA A 272 -17.09 1.96 17.65
C ALA A 272 -16.78 1.65 16.17
N GLY A 273 -17.35 2.47 15.26
CA GLY A 273 -17.04 2.44 13.85
C GLY A 273 -16.72 3.83 13.34
N PHE A 274 -15.58 3.97 12.65
CA PHE A 274 -15.10 5.22 12.08
C PHE A 274 -15.09 5.12 10.56
N VAL A 275 -15.77 6.07 9.90
CA VAL A 275 -15.85 6.11 8.43
C VAL A 275 -14.53 6.69 7.89
N LEU A 276 -13.48 5.90 7.91
CA LEU A 276 -12.15 6.27 7.41
C LEU A 276 -11.82 5.43 6.18
N SER A 277 -11.71 6.05 5.02
CA SER A 277 -11.42 5.39 3.75
C SER A 277 -10.15 5.92 3.10
N ASP A 278 -9.40 5.03 2.44
CA ASP A 278 -8.24 5.36 1.61
C ASP A 278 -8.65 5.59 0.15
N HIS A 279 -9.93 5.44 -0.19
CA HIS A 279 -10.48 5.65 -1.52
C HIS A 279 -11.30 6.93 -1.60
N ALA A 280 -11.46 7.41 -2.84
CA ALA A 280 -12.37 8.50 -3.14
C ALA A 280 -13.83 8.11 -2.83
N ASP A 281 -14.62 9.07 -2.40
CA ASP A 281 -16.07 8.92 -2.28
C ASP A 281 -16.78 9.20 -3.62
N TRP A 282 -18.08 9.07 -3.62
CA TRP A 282 -18.92 9.34 -4.80
C TRP A 282 -18.61 10.67 -5.47
N ASP A 283 -18.58 11.76 -4.70
CA ASP A 283 -18.34 13.09 -5.23
C ASP A 283 -16.90 13.26 -5.71
N GLY A 284 -15.94 12.66 -5.01
CA GLY A 284 -14.53 12.60 -5.40
C GLY A 284 -14.34 11.88 -6.73
N LEU A 285 -14.94 10.70 -6.90
CA LEU A 285 -14.90 9.94 -8.17
C LEU A 285 -15.43 10.78 -9.34
N LEU A 286 -16.58 11.42 -9.18
CA LEU A 286 -17.18 12.25 -10.23
C LEU A 286 -16.33 13.49 -10.56
N ASN A 287 -15.78 14.15 -9.55
CA ASN A 287 -14.96 15.34 -9.73
C ASN A 287 -13.65 15.01 -10.44
N VAL A 288 -13.03 13.88 -10.13
CA VAL A 288 -11.82 13.40 -10.82
C VAL A 288 -12.12 13.14 -12.29
N ILE A 289 -13.16 12.37 -12.60
CA ILE A 289 -13.51 12.07 -14.00
C ILE A 289 -13.71 13.35 -14.81
N ARG A 290 -14.42 14.36 -14.25
CA ARG A 290 -14.62 15.65 -14.92
C ARG A 290 -13.29 16.39 -15.12
N ALA A 291 -12.39 16.35 -14.13
CA ALA A 291 -11.11 17.06 -14.18
C ALA A 291 -10.12 16.43 -15.16
N THR A 292 -10.24 15.13 -15.47
CA THR A 292 -9.41 14.47 -16.50
C THR A 292 -9.75 14.90 -17.91
N GLU A 293 -10.94 15.48 -18.14
CA GLU A 293 -11.48 15.82 -19.48
C GLU A 293 -11.54 14.61 -20.44
N ALA A 294 -11.55 13.38 -19.89
CA ALA A 294 -11.56 12.17 -20.67
C ALA A 294 -12.85 12.02 -21.48
N LYS A 295 -12.72 11.62 -22.75
CA LYS A 295 -13.85 11.34 -23.65
C LYS A 295 -14.47 9.98 -23.35
N ARG A 296 -13.64 9.01 -22.91
CA ARG A 296 -14.03 7.64 -22.58
C ARG A 296 -13.58 7.29 -21.18
N VAL A 297 -14.44 6.62 -20.44
CA VAL A 297 -14.16 6.15 -19.08
C VAL A 297 -14.39 4.65 -18.99
N PHE A 298 -13.39 3.92 -18.53
CA PHE A 298 -13.52 2.50 -18.20
C PHE A 298 -13.53 2.35 -16.69
N VAL A 299 -14.55 1.67 -16.17
CA VAL A 299 -14.77 1.52 -14.72
C VAL A 299 -14.29 0.14 -14.29
N THR A 300 -13.40 0.10 -13.30
CA THR A 300 -12.87 -1.11 -12.66
C THR A 300 -13.25 -1.12 -11.18
N HIS A 301 -13.12 -2.26 -10.52
CA HIS A 301 -13.30 -2.46 -9.07
C HIS A 301 -14.63 -1.90 -8.51
N GLY A 302 -15.12 -2.49 -7.42
CA GLY A 302 -16.27 -1.99 -6.68
C GLY A 302 -17.60 -2.01 -7.45
N PHE A 303 -18.34 -0.91 -7.45
CA PHE A 303 -19.71 -0.81 -8.00
C PHE A 303 -19.74 -0.47 -9.50
N GLN A 304 -19.01 -1.23 -10.31
CA GLN A 304 -18.79 -0.97 -11.74
C GLN A 304 -20.08 -0.71 -12.51
N SER A 305 -21.06 -1.64 -12.46
CA SER A 305 -22.30 -1.53 -13.24
C SER A 305 -23.16 -0.34 -12.86
N ALA A 306 -23.25 -0.04 -11.56
CA ALA A 306 -24.03 1.10 -11.09
C ALA A 306 -23.35 2.42 -11.48
N PHE A 307 -22.03 2.48 -11.36
CA PHE A 307 -21.26 3.69 -11.62
C PHE A 307 -21.13 3.98 -13.12
N SER A 308 -20.81 2.99 -13.96
CA SER A 308 -20.74 3.15 -15.43
C SER A 308 -22.08 3.55 -16.02
N ARG A 309 -23.16 2.94 -15.55
CA ARG A 309 -24.52 3.33 -15.94
C ARG A 309 -24.81 4.81 -15.59
N TYR A 310 -24.53 5.24 -14.37
CA TYR A 310 -24.73 6.63 -13.97
C TYR A 310 -23.92 7.60 -14.83
N LEU A 311 -22.64 7.28 -15.09
CA LEU A 311 -21.79 8.09 -15.98
C LEU A 311 -22.39 8.25 -17.37
N THR A 312 -22.93 7.15 -17.93
CA THR A 312 -23.61 7.16 -19.24
C THR A 312 -24.88 8.03 -19.20
N GLU A 313 -25.70 7.94 -18.15
CA GLU A 313 -26.92 8.76 -17.97
C GLU A 313 -26.60 10.28 -17.90
N ILE A 314 -25.41 10.66 -17.40
CA ILE A 314 -24.98 12.07 -17.39
C ILE A 314 -24.16 12.49 -18.63
N GLY A 315 -24.10 11.64 -19.65
CA GLY A 315 -23.52 11.97 -20.96
C GLY A 315 -22.02 11.66 -21.11
N ILE A 316 -21.42 10.87 -20.21
CA ILE A 316 -20.03 10.39 -20.31
C ILE A 316 -20.05 9.01 -20.97
N GLU A 317 -19.21 8.81 -21.99
CA GLU A 317 -19.04 7.48 -22.61
C GLU A 317 -18.32 6.55 -21.64
N ALA A 318 -19.07 5.70 -20.93
CA ALA A 318 -18.54 4.83 -19.88
C ALA A 318 -18.78 3.34 -20.15
N PHE A 319 -17.79 2.52 -19.79
CA PHE A 319 -17.77 1.08 -20.00
C PHE A 319 -17.31 0.35 -18.73
N GLU A 320 -17.82 -0.86 -18.52
CA GLU A 320 -17.34 -1.78 -17.49
C GLU A 320 -16.10 -2.54 -17.98
N VAL A 321 -15.11 -2.70 -17.11
CA VAL A 321 -13.97 -3.59 -17.35
C VAL A 321 -14.17 -4.88 -16.59
N LYS A 322 -14.27 -5.98 -17.32
CA LYS A 322 -14.25 -7.31 -16.68
C LYS A 322 -12.83 -7.61 -16.22
N THR A 323 -12.61 -7.59 -14.93
CA THR A 323 -11.38 -8.03 -14.28
C THR A 323 -11.59 -9.42 -13.67
N GLU A 324 -10.52 -10.19 -13.43
CA GLU A 324 -10.59 -11.46 -12.67
C GLU A 324 -10.82 -11.23 -11.17
N PHE A 325 -10.62 -10.00 -10.71
CA PHE A 325 -11.00 -9.60 -9.36
C PHE A 325 -12.52 -9.43 -9.33
N GLY A 326 -13.16 -10.12 -8.38
CA GLY A 326 -14.58 -9.95 -8.11
C GLY A 326 -14.90 -8.48 -7.76
N THR A 327 -16.16 -8.19 -7.52
CA THR A 327 -16.64 -6.89 -7.04
C THR A 327 -16.15 -6.56 -5.60
N GLU A 328 -15.26 -7.38 -5.06
CA GLU A 328 -14.77 -7.36 -3.69
C GLU A 328 -13.28 -7.04 -3.71
N ASP A 329 -12.93 -5.84 -3.27
CA ASP A 329 -11.58 -5.51 -2.86
C ASP A 329 -11.22 -6.22 -1.53
N GLU A 330 -9.94 -6.24 -1.15
CA GLU A 330 -9.49 -6.87 0.10
C GLU A 330 -10.24 -6.32 1.33
N GLU A 331 -10.65 -5.06 1.31
CA GLU A 331 -11.42 -4.43 2.38
C GLU A 331 -12.83 -5.03 2.49
N THR A 332 -13.48 -5.39 1.36
CA THR A 332 -14.77 -6.09 1.35
C THR A 332 -14.64 -7.57 1.67
N ALA A 333 -13.58 -8.23 1.28
CA ALA A 333 -13.31 -9.62 1.60
C ALA A 333 -13.13 -9.81 3.10
N GLU A 334 -12.39 -8.94 3.80
CA GLU A 334 -12.30 -8.91 5.26
C GLU A 334 -13.67 -8.67 5.95
N LEU A 335 -14.59 -7.97 5.27
CA LEU A 335 -15.93 -7.68 5.82
C LEU A 335 -16.89 -8.87 5.73
N LYS A 336 -16.69 -9.82 4.81
CA LYS A 336 -17.68 -10.85 4.49
C LYS A 336 -17.51 -12.16 5.24
N ASP A 337 -16.32 -12.57 5.59
CA ASP A 337 -16.09 -13.86 6.27
C ASP A 337 -14.79 -13.86 7.10
N PRO A 338 -14.89 -13.62 8.42
CA PRO A 338 -13.74 -13.72 9.31
C PRO A 338 -13.13 -15.13 9.36
N ASP A 339 -13.84 -16.17 8.90
CA ASP A 339 -13.40 -17.57 8.91
C ASP A 339 -12.82 -18.04 7.56
N LYS A 340 -12.93 -17.23 6.50
CA LYS A 340 -12.36 -17.52 5.17
C LYS A 340 -11.19 -16.62 4.82
N GLN A 341 -10.15 -16.63 5.62
CA GLN A 341 -8.86 -16.12 5.16
C GLN A 341 -8.10 -17.23 4.45
N PRO A 342 -7.46 -16.96 3.30
CA PRO A 342 -6.44 -17.84 2.81
C PRO A 342 -5.30 -17.87 3.83
N ALA A 343 -4.92 -19.07 4.26
CA ALA A 343 -3.84 -19.37 5.22
C ALA A 343 -2.43 -18.94 4.71
N GLN A 344 -2.32 -17.82 3.99
CA GLN A 344 -1.08 -17.36 3.35
C GLN A 344 -0.38 -16.21 4.08
N ASP A 345 -1.06 -15.52 5.01
CA ASP A 345 -0.42 -14.40 5.71
C ASP A 345 0.35 -14.81 6.97
N GLU A 346 0.16 -16.04 7.48
CA GLU A 346 0.93 -16.55 8.61
C GLU A 346 2.24 -17.27 8.18
N GLU A 347 2.32 -17.78 6.95
CA GLU A 347 3.50 -18.56 6.48
C GLU A 347 4.66 -17.68 5.98
N THR A 348 4.43 -16.39 5.70
CA THR A 348 5.50 -15.46 5.27
C THR A 348 6.15 -14.67 6.42
N ALA A 349 5.68 -14.83 7.66
CA ALA A 349 6.23 -14.13 8.82
C ALA A 349 7.34 -14.93 9.58
N GLU A 350 7.63 -16.16 9.20
CA GLU A 350 8.85 -16.85 9.67
C GLU A 350 10.05 -16.41 8.82
N LEU A 351 10.55 -15.22 9.09
CA LEU A 351 11.92 -14.85 8.72
C LEU A 351 12.87 -15.84 9.39
N LYS A 352 13.59 -16.61 8.58
CA LYS A 352 14.67 -17.48 8.99
C LYS A 352 15.59 -16.72 9.95
N ASP A 353 15.64 -17.18 11.18
CA ASP A 353 16.63 -16.77 12.16
C ASP A 353 18.01 -17.17 11.62
N PRO A 354 18.95 -16.24 11.38
CA PRO A 354 20.26 -16.55 10.82
C PRO A 354 21.15 -17.38 11.75
N ASP A 355 20.74 -17.62 13.00
CA ASP A 355 21.56 -18.30 14.01
C ASP A 355 21.20 -19.78 14.29
N LYS A 356 20.24 -20.38 13.57
CA LYS A 356 19.98 -21.82 13.68
C LYS A 356 20.84 -22.61 12.67
N GLN A 357 22.00 -23.03 13.12
CA GLN A 357 22.74 -24.13 12.50
C GLN A 357 21.94 -25.45 12.57
N PRO A 358 21.85 -26.25 11.50
CA PRO A 358 21.18 -27.55 11.57
C PRO A 358 21.99 -28.51 12.43
N ALA A 359 21.28 -29.15 13.38
CA ALA A 359 21.82 -30.26 14.14
C ALA A 359 22.25 -31.37 13.17
N GLN A 360 23.50 -31.81 13.30
CA GLN A 360 24.04 -32.95 12.57
C GLN A 360 23.49 -34.23 13.22
N ASP A 361 22.72 -34.99 12.48
CA ASP A 361 22.43 -36.38 12.80
C ASP A 361 23.68 -37.20 12.48
N GLU A 362 24.25 -37.81 13.53
CA GLU A 362 25.30 -38.81 13.42
C GLU A 362 24.73 -40.12 12.82
N GLU A 363 25.14 -40.44 11.62
CA GLU A 363 25.06 -41.82 11.14
C GLU A 363 26.45 -42.31 10.75
N THR A 364 26.91 -43.27 11.54
CA THR A 364 28.18 -44.01 11.44
C THR A 364 28.26 -44.84 10.17
N ALA A 365 29.29 -44.66 9.37
CA ALA A 365 29.85 -45.75 8.53
C ALA A 365 31.32 -45.54 8.18
N GLU A 366 32.05 -46.61 8.33
CA GLU A 366 33.46 -46.85 8.36
C GLU A 366 34.34 -46.37 7.18
N LEU A 367 35.55 -45.95 7.57
CA LEU A 367 36.87 -46.08 6.98
C LEU A 367 37.05 -46.53 5.50
N LYS A 368 37.73 -45.68 4.72
CA LYS A 368 38.93 -46.02 3.93
C LYS A 368 39.66 -44.75 3.45
N ASN A 369 40.87 -44.54 3.97
CA ASN A 369 41.96 -43.72 3.41
C ASN A 369 42.76 -44.55 2.42
N PRO A 370 43.53 -44.08 1.40
CA PRO A 370 44.64 -43.16 1.61
C PRO A 370 45.00 -42.17 0.46
N ASP A 371 45.76 -41.14 0.87
CA ASP A 371 46.82 -40.44 0.13
C ASP A 371 46.54 -39.71 -1.21
N LYS A 372 46.70 -38.37 -1.19
CA LYS A 372 47.79 -37.65 -1.93
C LYS A 372 47.70 -36.11 -1.80
N GLN A 373 48.72 -35.59 -1.14
CA GLN A 373 49.58 -34.44 -1.52
C GLN A 373 48.95 -33.13 -2.01
N LEU A 374 49.22 -32.09 -1.19
CA LEU A 374 49.34 -30.66 -1.50
C LEU A 374 50.38 -30.37 -2.61
N PRO A 375 50.29 -29.21 -3.26
CA PRO A 375 51.37 -28.23 -3.02
C PRO A 375 50.88 -26.80 -2.71
N GLU A 376 51.75 -26.12 -2.03
CA GLU A 376 51.76 -24.75 -1.48
C GLU A 376 51.96 -23.65 -2.55
N GLU A 377 51.70 -22.42 -2.04
CA GLU A 377 52.27 -21.12 -2.41
C GLU A 377 51.72 -20.41 -3.66
N LYS A 378 51.33 -19.13 -3.60
CA LYS A 378 52.10 -17.92 -3.24
C LYS A 378 51.17 -16.71 -3.05
N GLU A 379 51.52 -15.92 -2.02
CA GLU A 379 51.18 -14.53 -1.84
C GLU A 379 51.64 -13.64 -3.01
N THR A 380 50.87 -12.62 -3.34
CA THR A 380 51.43 -11.28 -3.63
C THR A 380 50.41 -10.19 -3.32
N ALA A 381 50.82 -9.32 -2.44
CA ALA A 381 50.23 -8.04 -2.11
C ALA A 381 50.44 -7.02 -3.26
N ASP A 382 49.52 -6.09 -3.44
CA ASP A 382 49.77 -4.63 -3.47
C ASP A 382 48.46 -3.87 -3.71
N SER A 383 48.03 -3.17 -2.75
CA SER A 383 47.91 -1.73 -2.48
C SER A 383 47.57 -0.82 -3.68
N LYS A 384 46.46 -0.09 -3.55
CA LYS A 384 46.40 1.37 -3.52
C LYS A 384 44.96 1.91 -3.60
N TYR A 385 44.50 2.42 -2.47
CA TYR A 385 43.51 3.51 -2.44
C TYR A 385 44.23 4.85 -2.67
N PRO A 386 43.56 5.87 -3.15
CA PRO A 386 43.67 7.14 -2.43
C PRO A 386 42.31 7.74 -2.00
N ASP A 387 42.30 8.16 -0.77
CA ASP A 387 41.39 9.11 -0.12
C ASP A 387 41.18 10.38 -0.95
N LYS A 388 39.96 10.91 -0.91
CA LYS A 388 39.72 12.37 -0.94
C LYS A 388 38.60 12.74 0.01
N GLN A 389 38.99 13.51 1.01
CA GLN A 389 38.17 14.27 1.95
C GLN A 389 37.50 15.50 1.31
N PRO A 390 36.51 16.11 2.00
CA PRO A 390 35.58 17.11 1.47
C PRO A 390 36.13 18.54 1.51
N ALA A 391 35.66 19.36 0.59
CA ALA A 391 35.93 20.78 0.60
C ALA A 391 34.85 21.57 1.31
N GLN A 392 35.31 22.44 2.18
CA GLN A 392 34.60 23.42 2.99
C GLN A 392 34.08 24.61 2.17
N ASP A 393 32.89 25.06 2.60
CA ASP A 393 32.50 26.43 2.95
C ASP A 393 33.04 27.61 2.14
N SER A 394 32.14 28.39 1.56
CA SER A 394 32.24 29.82 1.47
C SER A 394 30.91 30.50 1.15
N SER A 395 30.33 31.14 2.17
CA SER A 395 29.40 32.25 1.99
C SER A 395 30.13 33.47 1.42
N PRO A 396 29.44 34.36 0.73
CA PRO A 396 29.56 35.78 1.05
C PRO A 396 28.20 36.49 1.17
N ASP A 397 28.01 37.07 2.32
CA ASP A 397 27.97 38.51 2.63
C ASP A 397 26.92 39.39 1.96
N GLN A 398 26.21 40.03 2.85
CA GLN A 398 25.20 41.09 2.71
C GLN A 398 25.67 42.23 1.85
N ARG A 399 24.79 42.89 1.13
CA ARG A 399 24.65 44.35 1.09
C ARG A 399 23.24 44.79 0.70
N ASP A 400 22.74 45.69 1.57
CA ASP A 400 21.66 46.66 1.40
C ASP A 400 21.62 47.36 0.03
N ASN A 401 20.40 47.70 -0.43
CA ASN A 401 19.88 49.09 -0.48
C ASN A 401 18.57 49.17 -1.28
N ASN A 402 17.63 49.82 -0.62
CA ASN A 402 16.64 50.81 -1.09
C ASN A 402 16.34 50.97 -2.61
N GLU A 403 15.10 50.76 -3.02
CA GLU A 403 14.11 51.79 -3.38
C GLU A 403 12.73 51.16 -3.41
#